data_649d58effc5a02c0f99a471b22853c1c
#
_entry.id   649d58effc5a02c0f99a471b22853c1c
#
_cell.length_a   1.000
_cell.length_b   1.000
_cell.length_c   1.000
_cell.angle_alpha   90.00
_cell.angle_beta   90.00
_cell.angle_gamma   90.00
#
_symmetry.space_group_name_H-M   'P 1'
#
loop_
_entity.id
_entity.type
_entity.pdbx_description
1 polymer ?
#
loop_
_entity_poly.entity_id
_entity_poly.type
_entity_poly.pdbx_seq_one_letter_code
_entity_poly.pdbx_strand_id
1 'polypeptide(L)'
;TQEIAEWTKQYDPSRLVNPASGGNHYQCGDMLDLHKYPAPEMYLYDAQRPTVLGEYGGIGLVLKDHLWEPNRNWGYVQFNSSKEATDEYVKYAEMLYNMVVKGFSGAVYTQTTDVEIEVNGLMTYDRKVVKLDEKRVREINQRICNSLNK
;
A
#
# COMPACT_ATOMS: atom_id res chain seq x y z
N THR A 1 -13.12 17.35 -10.06
CA THR A 1 -11.91 16.49 -10.17
C THR A 1 -11.21 16.72 -11.51
N GLN A 2 -11.89 16.58 -12.64
CA GLN A 2 -11.28 16.69 -13.97
C GLN A 2 -10.61 18.04 -14.19
N GLU A 3 -11.29 19.15 -13.94
CA GLU A 3 -10.74 20.51 -14.08
C GLU A 3 -9.45 20.71 -13.26
N ILE A 4 -9.41 20.17 -12.02
CA ILE A 4 -8.22 20.28 -11.17
C ILE A 4 -7.08 19.41 -11.74
N ALA A 5 -7.37 18.21 -12.23
CA ALA A 5 -6.36 17.35 -12.83
C ALA A 5 -5.76 17.99 -14.09
N GLU A 6 -6.58 18.56 -14.94
CA GLU A 6 -6.16 19.29 -16.16
C GLU A 6 -5.34 20.54 -15.81
N TRP A 7 -5.81 21.34 -14.84
CA TRP A 7 -5.08 22.51 -14.35
C TRP A 7 -3.72 22.13 -13.76
N THR A 8 -3.66 21.07 -12.92
CA THR A 8 -2.42 20.57 -12.34
C THR A 8 -1.42 20.17 -13.44
N LYS A 9 -1.90 19.47 -14.47
CA LYS A 9 -1.07 19.04 -15.59
C LYS A 9 -0.56 20.21 -16.44
N GLN A 10 -1.36 21.26 -16.61
CA GLN A 10 -0.94 22.49 -17.27
C GLN A 10 0.09 23.27 -16.44
N TYR A 11 -0.10 23.32 -15.12
CA TYR A 11 0.79 24.04 -14.20
C TYR A 11 2.16 23.34 -14.05
N ASP A 12 2.16 22.02 -13.92
CA ASP A 12 3.38 21.20 -13.87
C ASP A 12 3.25 19.96 -14.77
N PRO A 13 3.59 20.08 -16.06
CA PRO A 13 3.50 18.96 -16.99
C PRO A 13 4.51 17.84 -16.73
N SER A 14 5.52 18.06 -15.88
CA SER A 14 6.54 17.08 -15.56
C SER A 14 6.07 15.99 -14.58
N ARG A 15 4.97 16.23 -13.86
CA ARG A 15 4.43 15.31 -12.85
C ARG A 15 3.31 14.45 -13.40
N LEU A 16 3.26 13.20 -12.91
CA LEU A 16 2.07 12.36 -13.10
C LEU A 16 0.97 12.83 -12.14
N VAL A 17 -0.25 12.83 -12.65
CA VAL A 17 -1.44 13.25 -11.88
C VAL A 17 -2.31 12.05 -11.58
N ASN A 18 -2.45 11.74 -10.28
CA ASN A 18 -3.47 10.83 -9.78
C ASN A 18 -4.74 11.66 -9.48
N PRO A 19 -5.81 11.55 -10.27
CA PRO A 19 -6.96 12.45 -10.19
C PRO A 19 -7.87 12.15 -9.00
N ALA A 20 -7.86 10.91 -8.51
CA ALA A 20 -8.63 10.48 -7.35
C ALA A 20 -8.01 9.23 -6.73
N SER A 21 -7.73 9.30 -5.44
CA SER A 21 -7.14 8.21 -4.68
C SER A 21 -8.21 7.25 -4.20
N GLY A 22 -8.27 6.06 -4.80
CA GLY A 22 -9.22 4.99 -4.46
C GLY A 22 -10.70 5.33 -4.64
N GLY A 23 -11.54 4.34 -4.91
CA GLY A 23 -12.99 4.43 -4.85
C GLY A 23 -13.69 5.30 -5.90
N ASN A 24 -13.00 6.25 -6.51
CA ASN A 24 -13.54 7.16 -7.52
C ASN A 24 -12.71 7.05 -8.80
N HIS A 25 -13.33 6.63 -9.90
CA HIS A 25 -12.63 6.33 -11.14
C HIS A 25 -13.06 7.28 -12.26
N TYR A 26 -12.33 8.41 -12.34
CA TYR A 26 -12.57 9.42 -13.38
C TYR A 26 -11.76 9.11 -14.65
N GLN A 27 -12.32 9.50 -15.80
CA GLN A 27 -11.68 9.35 -17.12
C GLN A 27 -10.67 10.49 -17.38
N CYS A 28 -9.81 10.79 -16.40
CA CYS A 28 -8.80 11.85 -16.49
C CYS A 28 -7.58 11.48 -15.66
N GLY A 29 -6.51 12.30 -15.78
CA GLY A 29 -5.23 12.03 -15.10
C GLY A 29 -4.40 10.94 -15.79
N ASP A 30 -3.25 10.63 -15.20
CA ASP A 30 -2.25 9.77 -15.81
C ASP A 30 -2.32 8.30 -15.32
N MET A 31 -3.12 8.00 -14.29
CA MET A 31 -3.23 6.65 -13.73
C MET A 31 -4.62 6.35 -13.20
N LEU A 32 -4.93 5.06 -13.10
CA LEU A 32 -6.07 4.53 -12.38
C LEU A 32 -5.57 4.03 -11.00
N ASP A 33 -6.07 4.64 -9.94
CA ASP A 33 -5.70 4.29 -8.57
C ASP A 33 -6.81 3.49 -7.89
N LEU A 34 -6.44 2.31 -7.38
CA LEU A 34 -7.32 1.42 -6.65
C LEU A 34 -6.91 1.36 -5.18
N HIS A 35 -7.88 1.25 -4.28
CA HIS A 35 -7.67 0.90 -2.87
C HIS A 35 -8.36 -0.42 -2.57
N LYS A 36 -7.66 -1.34 -1.92
CA LYS A 36 -8.22 -2.65 -1.56
C LYS A 36 -7.62 -3.19 -0.27
N TYR A 37 -8.49 -3.48 0.69
CA TYR A 37 -8.11 -4.00 2.00
C TYR A 37 -8.83 -5.32 2.32
N PRO A 38 -8.17 -6.19 3.10
CA PRO A 38 -6.75 -6.14 3.46
C PRO A 38 -5.83 -6.66 2.34
N ALA A 39 -6.25 -7.69 1.60
CA ALA A 39 -5.44 -8.30 0.55
C ALA A 39 -5.43 -7.47 -0.74
N PRO A 40 -4.29 -7.39 -1.45
CA PRO A 40 -4.22 -6.71 -2.73
C PRO A 40 -5.08 -7.42 -3.78
N GLU A 41 -5.83 -6.63 -4.56
CA GLU A 41 -6.65 -7.12 -5.66
C GLU A 41 -6.77 -6.05 -6.75
N MET A 42 -6.63 -6.45 -7.99
CA MET A 42 -6.93 -5.62 -9.15
C MET A 42 -8.36 -5.92 -9.61
N TYR A 43 -9.34 -5.16 -9.13
CA TYR A 43 -10.76 -5.34 -9.44
C TYR A 43 -11.26 -4.49 -10.60
N LEU A 44 -10.41 -3.60 -11.11
CA LEU A 44 -10.69 -2.74 -12.25
C LEU A 44 -9.39 -2.55 -13.05
N TYR A 45 -9.53 -2.41 -14.35
CA TYR A 45 -8.42 -2.21 -15.29
C TYR A 45 -8.74 -1.08 -16.26
N ASP A 46 -7.72 -0.24 -16.55
CA ASP A 46 -7.78 0.78 -17.60
C ASP A 46 -6.77 0.41 -18.70
N ALA A 47 -7.25 0.27 -19.93
CA ALA A 47 -6.41 -0.10 -21.07
C ALA A 47 -5.49 1.03 -21.56
N GLN A 48 -5.71 2.26 -21.12
CA GLN A 48 -4.99 3.44 -21.60
C GLN A 48 -4.04 4.04 -20.54
N ARG A 49 -4.26 3.72 -19.27
CA ARG A 49 -3.50 4.28 -18.15
C ARG A 49 -2.94 3.16 -17.27
N PRO A 50 -1.74 3.34 -16.69
CA PRO A 50 -1.24 2.40 -15.68
C PRO A 50 -2.24 2.27 -14.53
N THR A 51 -2.49 1.04 -14.12
CA THR A 51 -3.29 0.73 -12.94
C THR A 51 -2.37 0.49 -11.76
N VAL A 52 -2.62 1.21 -10.66
CA VAL A 52 -1.87 1.11 -9.41
C VAL A 52 -2.82 0.80 -8.26
N LEU A 53 -2.29 0.15 -7.24
CA LEU A 53 -2.98 -0.07 -5.97
C LEU A 53 -2.40 0.93 -4.95
N GLY A 54 -2.99 2.12 -4.88
CA GLY A 54 -2.49 3.22 -4.04
C GLY A 54 -2.57 2.93 -2.55
N GLU A 55 -3.44 1.99 -2.14
CA GLU A 55 -3.47 1.48 -0.77
C GLU A 55 -3.88 0.01 -0.73
N TYR A 56 -3.15 -0.77 0.09
CA TYR A 56 -3.52 -2.15 0.46
C TYR A 56 -2.84 -2.53 1.77
N GLY A 57 -3.22 -3.66 2.36
CA GLY A 57 -2.56 -4.23 3.54
C GLY A 57 -3.31 -3.96 4.83
N GLY A 58 -2.89 -2.95 5.56
CA GLY A 58 -3.53 -2.65 6.85
C GLY A 58 -3.36 -3.76 7.88
N ILE A 59 -2.19 -4.43 7.90
CA ILE A 59 -1.85 -5.54 8.80
C ILE A 59 -1.52 -4.99 10.18
N GLY A 60 -2.48 -5.08 11.11
CA GLY A 60 -2.37 -4.58 12.47
C GLY A 60 -1.59 -5.53 13.39
N LEU A 61 -0.69 -4.96 14.17
CA LEU A 61 0.01 -5.62 15.27
C LEU A 61 0.18 -4.63 16.43
N VAL A 62 -0.42 -4.96 17.56
CA VAL A 62 -0.35 -4.16 18.79
C VAL A 62 0.93 -4.49 19.55
N LEU A 63 1.73 -3.45 19.85
CA LEU A 63 2.86 -3.53 20.78
C LEU A 63 2.58 -2.59 21.96
N LYS A 64 2.21 -3.14 23.10
CA LYS A 64 1.61 -2.42 24.24
C LYS A 64 2.41 -1.21 24.73
N ASP A 65 3.74 -1.27 24.71
CA ASP A 65 4.59 -0.18 25.19
C ASP A 65 4.86 0.90 24.13
N HIS A 66 4.28 0.72 22.93
CA HIS A 66 4.47 1.56 21.77
C HIS A 66 3.14 1.91 21.11
N LEU A 67 2.13 2.29 21.89
CA LEU A 67 0.82 2.73 21.42
C LEU A 67 0.63 4.22 21.67
N TRP A 68 0.06 4.90 20.69
CA TRP A 68 -0.42 6.27 20.85
C TRP A 68 -1.56 6.35 21.89
N GLU A 69 -2.53 5.42 21.77
CA GLU A 69 -3.66 5.27 22.68
C GLU A 69 -3.73 3.82 23.18
N PRO A 70 -3.45 3.57 24.48
CA PRO A 70 -3.40 2.21 25.02
C PRO A 70 -4.73 1.45 25.00
N ASN A 71 -5.86 2.16 25.06
CA ASN A 71 -7.18 1.56 25.27
C ASN A 71 -7.98 1.41 23.96
N ARG A 72 -7.53 2.01 22.86
CA ARG A 72 -8.24 1.99 21.59
C ARG A 72 -7.27 1.93 20.42
N ASN A 73 -7.41 0.90 19.61
CA ASN A 73 -6.64 0.75 18.39
C ASN A 73 -7.43 -0.06 17.36
N TRP A 74 -7.01 0.01 16.11
CA TRP A 74 -7.60 -0.76 15.02
C TRP A 74 -6.59 -1.01 13.89
N GLY A 75 -6.91 -1.99 13.06
CA GLY A 75 -6.28 -2.31 11.79
C GLY A 75 -7.28 -3.08 10.94
N TYR A 76 -7.08 -3.13 9.63
CA TYR A 76 -8.01 -3.86 8.72
C TYR A 76 -8.01 -5.36 8.97
N VAL A 77 -6.87 -5.91 9.36
CA VAL A 77 -6.71 -7.26 9.90
C VAL A 77 -5.70 -7.18 11.04
N GLN A 78 -5.87 -8.00 12.09
CA GLN A 78 -4.99 -7.94 13.26
C GLN A 78 -4.37 -9.30 13.56
N PHE A 79 -3.11 -9.26 13.97
CA PHE A 79 -2.32 -10.42 14.37
C PHE A 79 -1.73 -10.22 15.76
N ASN A 80 -1.30 -11.33 16.38
CA ASN A 80 -0.82 -11.33 17.76
C ASN A 80 0.70 -11.43 17.86
N SER A 81 1.38 -11.66 16.75
CA SER A 81 2.84 -11.79 16.72
C SER A 81 3.46 -11.19 15.46
N SER A 82 4.71 -10.74 15.60
CA SER A 82 5.52 -10.28 14.46
C SER A 82 5.62 -11.36 13.36
N LYS A 83 5.71 -12.62 13.76
CA LYS A 83 5.78 -13.73 12.81
C LYS A 83 4.51 -13.83 11.96
N GLU A 84 3.34 -13.83 12.59
CA GLU A 84 2.05 -13.92 11.88
C GLU A 84 1.83 -12.70 10.95
N ALA A 85 2.10 -11.50 11.45
CA ALA A 85 2.00 -10.28 10.65
C ALA A 85 2.97 -10.29 9.46
N THR A 86 4.20 -10.79 9.66
CA THR A 86 5.18 -10.94 8.57
C THR A 86 4.75 -12.00 7.57
N ASP A 87 4.22 -13.13 8.01
CA ASP A 87 3.73 -14.20 7.14
C ASP A 87 2.61 -13.67 6.23
N GLU A 88 1.69 -12.88 6.77
CA GLU A 88 0.61 -12.29 5.97
C GLU A 88 1.12 -11.19 5.02
N TYR A 89 2.08 -10.35 5.46
CA TYR A 89 2.73 -9.39 4.57
C TYR A 89 3.38 -10.08 3.37
N VAL A 90 4.16 -11.12 3.61
CA VAL A 90 4.83 -11.90 2.54
C VAL A 90 3.79 -12.52 1.59
N LYS A 91 2.72 -13.06 2.11
CA LYS A 91 1.61 -13.60 1.30
C LYS A 91 1.00 -12.52 0.39
N TYR A 92 0.73 -11.32 0.93
CA TYR A 92 0.22 -10.21 0.11
C TYR A 92 1.23 -9.77 -0.95
N ALA A 93 2.51 -9.71 -0.59
CA ALA A 93 3.57 -9.37 -1.54
C ALA A 93 3.73 -10.41 -2.65
N GLU A 94 3.53 -11.72 -2.37
CA GLU A 94 3.47 -12.77 -3.41
C GLU A 94 2.26 -12.57 -4.35
N MET A 95 1.11 -12.15 -3.82
CA MET A 95 -0.05 -11.81 -4.65
C MET A 95 0.27 -10.62 -5.57
N LEU A 96 0.92 -9.58 -5.04
CA LEU A 96 1.39 -8.43 -5.82
C LEU A 96 2.38 -8.85 -6.91
N TYR A 97 3.37 -9.67 -6.57
CA TYR A 97 4.32 -10.21 -7.56
C TYR A 97 3.59 -10.82 -8.76
N ASN A 98 2.59 -11.65 -8.50
CA ASN A 98 1.80 -12.29 -9.54
C ASN A 98 0.95 -11.30 -10.36
N MET A 99 0.54 -10.17 -9.79
CA MET A 99 -0.15 -9.11 -10.51
C MET A 99 0.83 -8.27 -11.36
N VAL A 100 1.98 -7.91 -10.81
CA VAL A 100 3.00 -7.11 -11.50
C VAL A 100 3.52 -7.83 -12.75
N VAL A 101 3.80 -9.13 -12.67
CA VAL A 101 4.24 -9.91 -13.85
C VAL A 101 3.16 -10.03 -14.94
N LYS A 102 1.91 -9.70 -14.62
CA LYS A 102 0.78 -9.64 -15.56
C LYS A 102 0.48 -8.22 -16.06
N GLY A 103 1.30 -7.23 -15.71
CA GLY A 103 1.18 -5.86 -16.18
C GLY A 103 0.61 -4.85 -15.19
N PHE A 104 0.43 -5.21 -13.92
CA PHE A 104 0.06 -4.27 -12.87
C PHE A 104 1.24 -3.34 -12.54
N SER A 105 1.01 -2.02 -12.46
CA SER A 105 2.11 -1.06 -12.51
C SER A 105 2.78 -0.77 -11.17
N GLY A 106 2.10 -0.99 -10.05
CA GLY A 106 2.68 -0.77 -8.73
C GLY A 106 1.67 -0.75 -7.61
N ALA A 107 2.16 -0.78 -6.37
CA ALA A 107 1.33 -0.76 -5.18
C ALA A 107 2.01 -0.04 -4.01
N VAL A 108 1.20 0.52 -3.11
CA VAL A 108 1.65 1.18 -1.89
C VAL A 108 1.04 0.46 -0.69
N TYR A 109 1.89 -0.05 0.19
CA TYR A 109 1.45 -0.69 1.41
C TYR A 109 1.01 0.35 2.46
N THR A 110 -0.13 0.13 3.09
CA THR A 110 -0.63 0.91 4.21
C THR A 110 -0.32 0.19 5.53
N GLN A 111 0.67 0.71 6.33
CA GLN A 111 1.43 1.92 6.08
C GLN A 111 2.85 1.83 6.64
N THR A 112 3.65 2.90 6.55
CA THR A 112 5.06 2.89 7.03
C THR A 112 5.14 2.86 8.55
N THR A 113 4.37 3.73 9.24
CA THR A 113 4.32 3.78 10.71
C THR A 113 2.87 3.69 11.17
N ASP A 114 2.64 3.23 12.39
CA ASP A 114 1.35 3.43 13.05
C ASP A 114 1.03 4.93 13.10
N VAL A 115 -0.25 5.26 12.94
CA VAL A 115 -0.75 6.65 12.99
C VAL A 115 -1.89 6.73 14.00
N GLU A 116 -1.65 7.44 15.10
CA GLU A 116 -2.62 7.55 16.20
C GLU A 116 -3.10 6.17 16.67
N ILE A 117 -4.39 5.88 16.53
CA ILE A 117 -5.00 4.60 16.94
C ILE A 117 -4.93 3.51 15.86
N GLU A 118 -4.43 3.81 14.69
CA GLU A 118 -4.27 2.85 13.60
C GLU A 118 -2.93 2.13 13.72
N VAL A 119 -2.98 0.80 14.00
CA VAL A 119 -1.81 -0.01 14.37
C VAL A 119 -1.37 -0.95 13.25
N ASN A 120 -1.43 -0.53 12.02
CA ASN A 120 -1.06 -1.31 10.83
C ASN A 120 0.22 -0.84 10.12
N GLY A 121 1.03 -0.02 10.79
CA GLY A 121 2.35 0.36 10.31
C GLY A 121 3.36 -0.79 10.32
N LEU A 122 4.37 -0.70 9.44
CA LEU A 122 5.56 -1.56 9.52
C LEU A 122 6.40 -1.27 10.76
N MET A 123 6.27 -0.04 11.29
CA MET A 123 6.91 0.44 12.52
C MET A 123 5.86 1.00 13.48
N THR A 124 6.22 1.07 14.75
CA THR A 124 5.42 1.76 15.77
C THR A 124 5.33 3.27 15.51
N TYR A 125 4.31 3.95 16.07
CA TYR A 125 4.09 5.39 15.88
C TYR A 125 5.29 6.24 16.30
N ASP A 126 6.01 5.82 17.35
CA ASP A 126 7.21 6.47 17.86
C ASP A 126 8.49 6.11 17.07
N ARG A 127 8.36 5.25 16.05
CA ARG A 127 9.42 4.74 15.15
C ARG A 127 10.55 3.99 15.85
N LYS A 128 10.33 3.52 17.09
CA LYS A 128 11.35 2.82 17.86
C LYS A 128 11.44 1.34 17.55
N VAL A 129 10.36 0.73 17.07
CA VAL A 129 10.30 -0.72 16.82
C VAL A 129 9.82 -0.98 15.41
N VAL A 130 10.57 -1.75 14.64
CA VAL A 130 10.11 -2.39 13.41
C VAL A 130 9.33 -3.64 13.79
N LYS A 131 8.07 -3.71 13.38
CA LYS A 131 7.12 -4.73 13.84
C LYS A 131 7.23 -6.05 13.08
N LEU A 132 7.70 -6.02 11.84
CA LEU A 132 7.84 -7.17 10.94
C LEU A 132 9.31 -7.59 10.82
N ASP A 133 9.54 -8.81 10.31
CA ASP A 133 10.88 -9.30 9.98
C ASP A 133 11.43 -8.53 8.76
N GLU A 134 12.35 -7.59 9.02
CA GLU A 134 12.93 -6.71 8.01
C GLU A 134 13.59 -7.48 6.86
N LYS A 135 14.24 -8.59 7.15
CA LYS A 135 14.93 -9.39 6.13
C LYS A 135 13.92 -9.97 5.15
N ARG A 136 12.89 -10.61 5.64
CA ARG A 136 11.84 -11.24 4.82
C ARG A 136 11.08 -10.19 3.99
N VAL A 137 10.73 -9.06 4.62
CA VAL A 137 10.06 -7.93 3.94
C VAL A 137 10.95 -7.38 2.83
N ARG A 138 12.24 -7.18 3.09
CA ARG A 138 13.20 -6.70 2.09
C ARG A 138 13.34 -7.67 0.92
N GLU A 139 13.52 -8.96 1.20
CA GLU A 139 13.69 -10.00 0.18
C GLU A 139 12.51 -10.06 -0.79
N ILE A 140 11.28 -10.07 -0.27
CA ILE A 140 10.09 -10.14 -1.12
C ILE A 140 9.87 -8.86 -1.91
N ASN A 141 10.10 -7.69 -1.32
CA ASN A 141 9.97 -6.42 -2.01
C ASN A 141 11.01 -6.26 -3.13
N GLN A 142 12.27 -6.66 -2.87
CA GLN A 142 13.30 -6.68 -3.92
C GLN A 142 12.95 -7.63 -5.07
N ARG A 143 12.35 -8.78 -4.77
CA ARG A 143 11.88 -9.70 -5.79
C ARG A 143 10.79 -9.08 -6.67
N ILE A 144 9.85 -8.33 -6.08
CA ILE A 144 8.82 -7.60 -6.83
C ILE A 144 9.48 -6.54 -7.72
N CYS A 145 10.33 -5.68 -7.15
CA CYS A 145 10.99 -4.60 -7.88
C CYS A 145 11.85 -5.12 -9.04
N ASN A 146 12.45 -6.29 -8.89
CA ASN A 146 13.31 -6.90 -9.91
C ASN A 146 12.55 -7.81 -10.90
N SER A 147 11.25 -7.98 -10.74
CA SER A 147 10.46 -8.94 -11.52
C SER A 147 10.43 -8.66 -13.03
N LEU A 148 10.64 -7.40 -13.43
CA LEU A 148 10.65 -6.96 -14.83
C LEU A 148 12.07 -6.76 -15.39
N ASN A 149 13.08 -6.87 -14.56
CA ASN A 149 14.49 -6.80 -14.98
C ASN A 149 14.92 -8.19 -15.51
N LYS A 150 14.66 -8.44 -16.78
CA LYS A 150 15.13 -9.63 -17.53
C LYS A 150 16.17 -9.24 -18.55
#